data_68c360b6360461d60c23081367522a7e
#
_entry.id   68c360b6360461d60c23081367522a7e
#
_cell.length_a   1.000
_cell.length_b   1.000
_cell.length_c   1.000
_cell.angle_alpha   90.00
_cell.angle_beta   90.00
_cell.angle_gamma   90.00
#
_symmetry.space_group_name_H-M   'P 1'
#
loop_
_entity.id
_entity.type
_entity.pdbx_description
1 polymer ?
#
loop_
_entity_poly.entity_id
_entity_poly.type
_entity_poly.pdbx_seq_one_letter_code
_entity_poly.pdbx_strand_id
1 'polypeptide(L)'
;MRHRNGLRKLNRTSEHRAAMLRNMCVSLLQHEAIKTTVPKAKELRRVVEPLITLAKEPTLANKRLAFDRLRDREIVVKLFGELGPRYKARPGGYTRILKMGFRVGDNAPMALVELMDRPEVPAAEEKAEAAA
;
A
#
# COMPACT_ATOMS: atom_id res chain seq x y z
N MET A 1 -18.63 12.79 -21.22
CA MET A 1 -17.38 12.29 -21.82
C MET A 1 -16.32 12.12 -20.74
N ARG A 2 -15.64 10.98 -20.71
CA ARG A 2 -14.58 10.72 -19.72
C ARG A 2 -13.23 11.17 -20.29
N HIS A 3 -12.74 12.31 -19.87
CA HIS A 3 -11.43 12.84 -20.29
C HIS A 3 -10.25 12.20 -19.53
N ARG A 4 -10.22 10.85 -19.40
CA ARG A 4 -9.22 10.09 -18.62
C ARG A 4 -9.22 10.45 -17.11
N ASN A 5 -10.35 10.93 -16.60
CA ASN A 5 -10.53 11.27 -15.19
C ASN A 5 -10.93 10.02 -14.39
N GLY A 6 -9.95 9.18 -14.09
CA GLY A 6 -10.18 7.94 -13.36
C GLY A 6 -9.86 8.00 -11.87
N LEU A 7 -9.24 9.06 -11.40
CA LEU A 7 -8.74 9.17 -10.04
C LEU A 7 -9.59 10.12 -9.19
N ARG A 8 -9.75 9.77 -7.91
CA ARG A 8 -10.33 10.70 -6.93
C ARG A 8 -9.33 11.80 -6.60
N LYS A 9 -9.80 13.04 -6.55
CA LYS A 9 -8.95 14.18 -6.20
C LYS A 9 -8.62 14.24 -4.71
N LEU A 10 -9.43 13.66 -3.84
CA LEU A 10 -9.26 13.62 -2.38
C LEU A 10 -9.11 15.03 -1.76
N ASN A 11 -9.68 16.04 -2.41
CA ASN A 11 -9.66 17.43 -1.99
C ASN A 11 -8.24 17.99 -1.79
N ARG A 12 -7.30 17.59 -2.64
CA ARG A 12 -5.88 17.97 -2.58
C ARG A 12 -5.35 18.42 -3.94
N THR A 13 -4.28 19.21 -3.92
CA THR A 13 -3.52 19.52 -5.15
C THR A 13 -2.87 18.25 -5.70
N SER A 14 -2.52 18.25 -6.97
CA SER A 14 -1.91 17.07 -7.62
C SER A 14 -0.60 16.65 -6.96
N GLU A 15 0.21 17.59 -6.55
CA GLU A 15 1.50 17.35 -5.88
C GLU A 15 1.29 16.76 -4.48
N HIS A 16 0.37 17.35 -3.70
CA HIS A 16 0.03 16.85 -2.36
C HIS A 16 -0.57 15.45 -2.43
N ARG A 17 -1.45 15.19 -3.38
CA ARG A 17 -2.05 13.87 -3.57
C ARG A 17 -1.01 12.82 -3.94
N ALA A 18 -0.10 13.13 -4.85
CA ALA A 18 0.98 12.21 -5.24
C ALA A 18 1.90 11.88 -4.06
N ALA A 19 2.29 12.90 -3.27
CA ALA A 19 3.11 12.70 -2.08
C ALA A 19 2.38 11.87 -1.01
N MET A 20 1.10 12.16 -0.77
CA MET A 20 0.29 11.40 0.18
C MET A 20 0.19 9.92 -0.19
N LEU A 21 -0.14 9.62 -1.44
CA LEU A 21 -0.27 8.23 -1.90
C LEU A 21 1.08 7.50 -1.87
N ARG A 22 2.18 8.18 -2.20
CA ARG A 22 3.53 7.64 -2.07
C ARG A 22 3.84 7.25 -0.62
N ASN A 23 3.59 8.15 0.32
CA ASN A 23 3.83 7.90 1.74
C ASN A 23 2.96 6.76 2.28
N MET A 24 1.70 6.71 1.88
CA MET A 24 0.80 5.61 2.24
C MET A 24 1.27 4.28 1.66
N CYS A 25 1.77 4.30 0.43
CA CYS A 25 2.33 3.11 -0.22
C CYS A 25 3.55 2.57 0.54
N VAL A 26 4.48 3.44 0.92
CA VAL A 26 5.63 3.08 1.74
C VAL A 26 5.19 2.49 3.08
N SER A 27 4.22 3.11 3.74
CA SER A 27 3.69 2.61 5.02
C SER A 27 3.04 1.24 4.87
N LEU A 28 2.24 1.05 3.83
CA LEU A 28 1.58 -0.24 3.59
C LEU A 28 2.60 -1.35 3.30
N LEU A 29 3.60 -1.07 2.49
CA LEU A 29 4.64 -2.06 2.17
C LEU A 29 5.51 -2.38 3.39
N GLN A 30 5.75 -1.42 4.26
CA GLN A 30 6.52 -1.60 5.49
C GLN A 30 5.76 -2.41 6.54
N HIS A 31 4.55 -2.00 6.86
CA HIS A 31 3.75 -2.57 7.95
C HIS A 31 2.81 -3.69 7.48
N GLU A 32 2.58 -3.82 6.18
CA GLU A 32 1.68 -4.78 5.55
C GLU A 32 0.20 -4.61 5.89
N ALA A 33 -0.13 -3.74 6.82
CA ALA A 33 -1.51 -3.34 7.12
C ALA A 33 -1.54 -1.92 7.67
N ILE A 34 -2.44 -1.08 7.16
CA ILE A 34 -2.64 0.29 7.64
C ILE A 34 -4.13 0.61 7.74
N LYS A 35 -4.47 1.53 8.64
CA LYS A 35 -5.82 2.08 8.77
C LYS A 35 -5.90 3.43 8.06
N THR A 36 -6.92 3.61 7.26
CA THR A 36 -7.15 4.87 6.53
C THR A 36 -8.63 5.03 6.22
N THR A 37 -9.00 6.13 5.57
CA THR A 37 -10.38 6.30 5.10
C THR A 37 -10.65 5.43 3.87
N VAL A 38 -11.90 5.05 3.64
CA VAL A 38 -12.30 4.20 2.52
C VAL A 38 -11.91 4.81 1.16
N PRO A 39 -12.13 6.11 0.86
CA PRO A 39 -11.69 6.69 -0.42
C PRO A 39 -10.19 6.61 -0.64
N LYS A 40 -9.38 6.89 0.38
CA LYS A 40 -7.91 6.78 0.30
C LYS A 40 -7.47 5.33 0.08
N ALA A 41 -8.10 4.38 0.77
CA ALA A 41 -7.80 2.97 0.60
C ALA A 41 -8.03 2.50 -0.85
N LYS A 42 -9.12 2.91 -1.45
CA LYS A 42 -9.46 2.57 -2.83
C LYS A 42 -8.49 3.17 -3.85
N GLU A 43 -8.02 4.39 -3.62
CA GLU A 43 -7.01 5.00 -4.49
C GLU A 43 -5.61 4.42 -4.25
N LEU A 44 -5.27 4.07 -3.01
CA LEU A 44 -4.00 3.45 -2.67
C LEU A 44 -3.77 2.14 -3.44
N ARG A 45 -4.80 1.34 -3.60
CA ARG A 45 -4.73 0.09 -4.36
C ARG A 45 -4.19 0.29 -5.77
N ARG A 46 -4.59 1.37 -6.44
CA ARG A 46 -4.13 1.71 -7.80
C ARG A 46 -2.64 2.05 -7.87
N VAL A 47 -2.04 2.44 -6.76
CA VAL A 47 -0.61 2.78 -6.68
C VAL A 47 0.22 1.57 -6.26
N VAL A 48 -0.25 0.81 -5.28
CA VAL A 48 0.48 -0.32 -4.68
C VAL A 48 0.52 -1.54 -5.59
N GLU A 49 -0.60 -1.94 -6.14
CA GLU A 49 -0.67 -3.19 -6.91
C GLU A 49 0.23 -3.22 -8.15
N PRO A 50 0.34 -2.14 -8.94
CA PRO A 50 1.31 -2.10 -10.03
C PRO A 50 2.76 -2.26 -9.57
N LEU A 51 3.12 -1.75 -8.39
CA LEU A 51 4.46 -1.91 -7.84
C LEU A 51 4.75 -3.36 -7.46
N ILE A 52 3.79 -4.06 -6.89
CA ILE A 52 3.93 -5.48 -6.56
C ILE A 52 4.06 -6.31 -7.85
N THR A 53 3.28 -6.00 -8.86
CA THR A 53 3.39 -6.65 -10.18
C THR A 53 4.79 -6.43 -10.79
N LEU A 54 5.31 -5.21 -10.70
CA LEU A 54 6.65 -4.86 -11.16
C LEU A 54 7.74 -5.67 -10.43
N ALA A 55 7.54 -5.91 -9.13
CA ALA A 55 8.49 -6.63 -8.28
C ALA A 55 8.57 -8.13 -8.57
N LYS A 56 7.64 -8.70 -9.32
CA LYS A 56 7.68 -10.11 -9.71
C LYS A 56 8.87 -10.43 -10.63
N GLU A 57 9.35 -9.44 -11.37
CA GLU A 57 10.52 -9.54 -12.24
C GLU A 57 11.64 -8.65 -11.68
N PRO A 58 12.65 -9.20 -10.99
CA PRO A 58 13.65 -8.41 -10.28
C PRO A 58 14.78 -7.95 -11.21
N THR A 59 14.45 -7.31 -12.31
CA THR A 59 15.43 -6.69 -13.21
C THR A 59 15.92 -5.37 -12.66
N LEU A 60 17.11 -4.93 -13.08
CA LEU A 60 17.67 -3.65 -12.68
C LEU A 60 16.76 -2.48 -13.09
N ALA A 61 16.19 -2.54 -14.28
CA ALA A 61 15.26 -1.52 -14.76
C ALA A 61 14.02 -1.40 -13.87
N ASN A 62 13.44 -2.54 -13.46
CA ASN A 62 12.29 -2.57 -12.58
C ASN A 62 12.61 -2.03 -11.18
N LYS A 63 13.78 -2.36 -10.65
CA LYS A 63 14.24 -1.82 -9.35
C LYS A 63 14.41 -0.30 -9.39
N ARG A 64 15.00 0.22 -10.46
CA ARG A 64 15.15 1.67 -10.67
C ARG A 64 13.81 2.38 -10.77
N LEU A 65 12.86 1.79 -11.51
CA LEU A 65 11.51 2.35 -11.66
C LEU A 65 10.76 2.35 -10.33
N ALA A 66 10.84 1.28 -9.56
CA ALA A 66 10.23 1.20 -8.23
C ALA A 66 10.83 2.24 -7.28
N PHE A 67 12.15 2.41 -7.29
CA PHE A 67 12.80 3.45 -6.51
C PHE A 67 12.37 4.86 -6.93
N ASP A 68 12.21 5.12 -8.20
CA ASP A 68 11.72 6.41 -8.70
C ASP A 68 10.33 6.73 -8.16
N ARG A 69 9.46 5.72 -8.06
CA ARG A 69 8.10 5.89 -7.55
C ARG A 69 8.01 5.98 -6.02
N LEU A 70 8.82 5.21 -5.30
CA LEU A 70 8.75 5.11 -3.83
C LEU A 70 9.72 6.05 -3.10
N ARG A 71 10.91 6.26 -3.63
CA ARG A 71 11.97 7.07 -3.03
C ARG A 71 12.41 6.58 -1.64
N ASP A 72 12.27 5.29 -1.39
CA ASP A 72 12.71 4.64 -0.14
C ASP A 72 13.46 3.35 -0.50
N ARG A 73 14.76 3.33 -0.20
CA ARG A 73 15.63 2.20 -0.55
C ARG A 73 15.26 0.93 0.21
N GLU A 74 14.98 1.03 1.49
CA GLU A 74 14.66 -0.13 2.33
C GLU A 74 13.37 -0.81 1.88
N ILE A 75 12.36 -0.02 1.52
CA ILE A 75 11.09 -0.53 1.02
C ILE A 75 11.26 -1.19 -0.35
N VAL A 76 12.10 -0.64 -1.21
CA VAL A 76 12.43 -1.27 -2.50
C VAL A 76 13.11 -2.61 -2.30
N VAL A 77 14.04 -2.70 -1.36
CA VAL A 77 14.69 -3.97 -0.99
C VAL A 77 13.66 -5.00 -0.52
N LYS A 78 12.78 -4.61 0.39
CA LYS A 78 11.69 -5.49 0.86
C LYS A 78 10.75 -5.89 -0.28
N LEU A 79 10.38 -4.95 -1.13
CA LEU A 79 9.47 -5.18 -2.25
C LEU A 79 10.00 -6.28 -3.19
N PHE A 80 11.25 -6.21 -3.59
CA PHE A 80 11.86 -7.18 -4.50
C PHE A 80 12.35 -8.45 -3.79
N GLY A 81 12.76 -8.36 -2.53
CA GLY A 81 13.27 -9.49 -1.76
C GLY A 81 12.20 -10.40 -1.17
N GLU A 82 11.13 -9.82 -0.64
CA GLU A 82 10.07 -10.55 0.08
C GLU A 82 8.73 -10.56 -0.66
N LEU A 83 8.24 -9.38 -1.04
CA LEU A 83 6.89 -9.25 -1.58
C LEU A 83 6.78 -9.78 -3.02
N GLY A 84 7.76 -9.52 -3.86
CA GLY A 84 7.79 -10.03 -5.22
C GLY A 84 7.68 -11.55 -5.28
N PRO A 85 8.56 -12.29 -4.59
CA PRO A 85 8.48 -13.75 -4.50
C PRO A 85 7.18 -14.26 -3.88
N ARG A 86 6.67 -13.58 -2.85
CA ARG A 86 5.41 -13.95 -2.17
C ARG A 86 4.23 -13.97 -3.13
N TYR A 87 4.13 -12.99 -4.01
CA TYR A 87 2.99 -12.81 -4.91
C TYR A 87 3.23 -13.30 -6.33
N LYS A 88 4.34 -13.94 -6.60
CA LYS A 88 4.71 -14.35 -7.96
C LYS A 88 3.65 -15.22 -8.64
N ALA A 89 3.00 -16.10 -7.89
CA ALA A 89 1.94 -16.98 -8.39
C ALA A 89 0.55 -16.32 -8.42
N ARG A 90 0.37 -15.17 -7.78
CA ARG A 90 -0.93 -14.48 -7.72
C ARG A 90 -1.08 -13.53 -8.90
N PRO A 91 -2.14 -13.66 -9.72
CA PRO A 91 -2.28 -12.85 -10.95
C PRO A 91 -2.81 -11.44 -10.72
N GLY A 92 -2.90 -10.96 -9.50
CA GLY A 92 -3.42 -9.65 -9.11
C GLY A 92 -4.15 -9.73 -7.77
N GLY A 93 -4.79 -8.62 -7.34
CA GLY A 93 -5.53 -8.60 -6.10
C GLY A 93 -4.66 -8.83 -4.87
N TYR A 94 -3.55 -8.12 -4.77
CA TYR A 94 -2.58 -8.29 -3.68
C TYR A 94 -3.00 -7.62 -2.38
N THR A 95 -4.03 -6.79 -2.42
CA THR A 95 -4.51 -6.04 -1.26
C THR A 95 -5.95 -6.38 -0.95
N ARG A 96 -6.31 -6.25 0.32
CA ARG A 96 -7.68 -6.41 0.80
C ARG A 96 -8.07 -5.19 1.61
N ILE A 97 -9.27 -4.67 1.36
CA ILE A 97 -9.83 -3.53 2.06
C ILE A 97 -11.00 -4.02 2.91
N LEU A 98 -10.88 -3.87 4.23
CA LEU A 98 -11.92 -4.22 5.19
C LEU A 98 -12.50 -2.95 5.80
N LYS A 99 -13.80 -2.73 5.63
CA LYS A 99 -14.48 -1.56 6.21
C LYS A 99 -14.55 -1.71 7.73
N MET A 100 -14.21 -0.64 8.46
CA MET A 100 -14.08 -0.64 9.92
C MET A 100 -15.12 0.27 10.60
N GLY A 101 -16.14 0.73 9.90
CA GLY A 101 -17.12 1.67 10.44
C GLY A 101 -16.65 3.11 10.29
N PHE A 102 -16.93 3.94 11.29
CA PHE A 102 -16.75 5.38 11.22
C PHE A 102 -15.81 5.88 12.31
N ARG A 103 -15.02 6.88 11.98
CA ARG A 103 -14.07 7.47 12.91
C ARG A 103 -14.77 8.38 13.91
N VAL A 104 -14.36 8.30 15.17
CA VAL A 104 -14.87 9.20 16.23
C VAL A 104 -14.42 10.63 15.93
N GLY A 105 -15.35 11.57 16.01
CA GLY A 105 -15.11 12.99 15.76
C GLY A 105 -15.72 13.47 14.45
N ASP A 106 -15.16 13.08 13.31
CA ASP A 106 -15.59 13.55 11.99
C ASP A 106 -16.49 12.56 11.22
N ASN A 107 -16.78 11.40 11.80
CA ASN A 107 -17.62 10.37 11.19
C ASN A 107 -17.12 9.89 9.82
N ALA A 108 -15.81 9.97 9.56
CA ALA A 108 -15.23 9.51 8.31
C ALA A 108 -15.29 7.97 8.20
N PRO A 109 -15.68 7.40 7.04
CA PRO A 109 -15.68 5.96 6.86
C PRO A 109 -14.24 5.44 6.85
N MET A 110 -13.92 4.52 7.75
CA MET A 110 -12.59 3.95 7.92
C MET A 110 -12.47 2.57 7.30
N ALA A 111 -11.27 2.21 6.88
CA ALA A 111 -10.95 0.91 6.35
C ALA A 111 -9.56 0.44 6.81
N LEU A 112 -9.42 -0.86 6.97
CA LEU A 112 -8.13 -1.52 7.10
C LEU A 112 -7.71 -1.99 5.71
N VAL A 113 -6.55 -1.54 5.25
CA VAL A 113 -5.92 -2.04 4.03
C VAL A 113 -4.80 -2.98 4.44
N GLU A 114 -4.83 -4.20 3.94
CA GLU A 114 -3.80 -5.19 4.25
C GLU A 114 -3.32 -5.89 3.00
N LEU A 115 -2.07 -6.33 3.02
CA LEU A 115 -1.52 -7.20 2.00
C LEU A 115 -2.02 -8.63 2.23
N MET A 116 -2.30 -9.33 1.14
CA MET A 116 -2.70 -10.74 1.19
C MET A 116 -1.51 -11.62 1.59
N ASP A 117 -1.80 -12.80 2.12
CA ASP A 117 -0.79 -13.81 2.47
C ASP A 117 0.31 -13.29 3.43
N ARG A 118 -0.07 -12.41 4.36
CA ARG A 118 0.84 -11.95 5.40
C ARG A 118 1.29 -13.12 6.26
N PRO A 119 2.59 -13.19 6.62
CA PRO A 119 3.03 -14.16 7.63
C PRO A 119 2.33 -13.87 8.96
N GLU A 120 1.86 -14.93 9.63
CA GLU A 120 1.27 -14.81 10.97
C GLU A 120 2.38 -14.43 11.95
N VAL A 121 2.23 -13.28 12.59
CA VAL A 121 3.11 -12.87 13.69
C VAL A 121 2.61 -13.56 14.96
N PRO A 122 3.45 -14.30 15.69
CA PRO A 122 3.03 -14.90 16.96
C PRO A 122 2.52 -13.82 17.92
N ALA A 123 1.40 -14.09 18.57
CA ALA A 123 0.72 -13.13 19.45
C ALA A 123 1.61 -12.56 20.60
N ALA A 124 2.75 -13.18 20.86
CA ALA A 124 3.74 -12.70 21.82
C ALA A 124 4.56 -11.51 21.29
N GLU A 125 4.79 -11.42 19.98
CA GLU A 125 5.55 -10.33 19.37
C GLU A 125 4.68 -9.09 19.19
N GLU A 126 3.38 -9.25 18.86
CA GLU A 126 2.43 -8.13 18.81
C GLU A 126 2.31 -7.38 20.14
N LYS A 127 2.38 -8.12 21.26
CA LYS A 127 2.33 -7.51 22.59
C LYS A 127 3.62 -6.80 22.97
N ALA A 128 4.75 -7.24 22.46
CA ALA A 128 6.05 -6.57 22.70
C ALA A 128 6.17 -5.28 21.89
N GLU A 129 5.68 -5.28 20.64
CA GLU A 129 5.69 -4.10 19.78
C GLU A 129 4.67 -3.05 20.23
N ALA A 130 3.52 -3.47 20.75
CA ALA A 130 2.51 -2.57 21.33
C ALA A 130 2.90 -2.02 22.72
N ALA A 131 3.83 -2.65 23.41
CA ALA A 131 4.35 -2.22 24.72
C ALA A 131 5.62 -1.36 24.63
N ALA A 132 6.22 -1.29 23.46
CA ALA A 132 7.38 -0.45 23.17
C ALA A 132 6.93 0.90 22.58
#